data_c7da1abda657f38e15cefd868e59dd34
#
_entry.id   c7da1abda657f38e15cefd868e59dd34
#
_cell.length_a   1.000
_cell.length_b   1.000
_cell.length_c   1.000
_cell.angle_alpha   90.00
_cell.angle_beta   90.00
_cell.angle_gamma   90.00
#
_symmetry.space_group_name_H-M   'P 1'
#
loop_
_entity.id
_entity.type
_entity.pdbx_description
1 polymer ?
#
loop_
_entity_poly.entity_id
_entity_poly.type
_entity_poly.pdbx_seq_one_letter_code
_entity_poly.pdbx_strand_id
1 'polypeptide(L)'
;MATPEQIRVDVGDAEIGAIRWPCPHATATVVAIHGITANAWSWAPVARQLDDVVSLVAVDLRGRGTSCDAPPPFGIRQHADDVASVIQRLGIGRVILAGHSMGAYVALLTAERHPALDTDLVLVDGGVALPVPAGIDIQDVLDRTLGPAIERLRRTWPSPMAYRAMWEQHPAFAGGITPDIERYVLADLVESGDGFRSSVSEEAVRFDGAELLTDDEIRSAFDRRQEPLRIVRAELGLLATPPPLIPVEFEARYPQHAWTTVAGSNHYDVLIGDGASTVADSLLAAVTARS
;
A
#
# COMPACT_ATOMS: atom_id res chain seq x y z
N MET A 1 -20.35 12.37 0.40
CA MET A 1 -19.42 11.24 0.28
C MET A 1 -20.01 10.15 -0.61
N ALA A 2 -19.38 9.81 -1.71
CA ALA A 2 -19.82 8.69 -2.54
C ALA A 2 -19.68 7.38 -1.76
N THR A 3 -20.65 6.48 -1.90
CA THR A 3 -20.58 5.14 -1.29
C THR A 3 -19.49 4.35 -2.00
N PRO A 4 -18.54 3.73 -1.27
CA PRO A 4 -17.53 2.91 -1.90
C PRO A 4 -18.17 1.67 -2.55
N GLU A 5 -17.65 1.35 -3.73
CA GLU A 5 -18.08 0.21 -4.55
C GLU A 5 -16.97 -0.86 -4.54
N GLN A 6 -17.32 -2.08 -4.22
CA GLN A 6 -16.41 -3.20 -4.42
C GLN A 6 -16.52 -3.67 -5.86
N ILE A 7 -15.40 -3.72 -6.57
CA ILE A 7 -15.34 -4.16 -7.97
C ILE A 7 -14.32 -5.29 -8.13
N ARG A 8 -14.47 -6.07 -9.19
CA ARG A 8 -13.50 -7.05 -9.65
C ARG A 8 -13.13 -6.75 -11.10
N VAL A 9 -11.86 -6.84 -11.43
CA VAL A 9 -11.31 -6.53 -12.74
C VAL A 9 -10.55 -7.74 -13.27
N ASP A 10 -10.99 -8.26 -14.42
CA ASP A 10 -10.30 -9.33 -15.12
C ASP A 10 -8.99 -8.78 -15.72
N VAL A 11 -7.85 -9.31 -15.28
CA VAL A 11 -6.51 -8.94 -15.78
C VAL A 11 -5.94 -10.00 -16.73
N GLY A 12 -6.75 -11.01 -17.10
CA GLY A 12 -6.43 -12.06 -18.07
C GLY A 12 -6.23 -13.43 -17.42
N ASP A 13 -5.34 -13.55 -16.46
CA ASP A 13 -5.06 -14.79 -15.72
C ASP A 13 -5.65 -14.82 -14.31
N ALA A 14 -6.18 -13.68 -13.85
CA ALA A 14 -6.81 -13.52 -12.55
C ALA A 14 -7.90 -12.45 -12.57
N GLU A 15 -8.72 -12.42 -11.52
CA GLU A 15 -9.55 -11.28 -11.16
C GLU A 15 -8.90 -10.51 -9.99
N ILE A 16 -8.64 -9.23 -10.19
CA ILE A 16 -8.12 -8.32 -9.17
C ILE A 16 -9.28 -7.54 -8.57
N GLY A 17 -9.44 -7.66 -7.26
CA GLY A 17 -10.42 -6.91 -6.51
C GLY A 17 -9.95 -5.48 -6.24
N ALA A 18 -10.90 -4.56 -6.13
CA ALA A 18 -10.62 -3.19 -5.74
C ALA A 18 -11.82 -2.55 -5.05
N ILE A 19 -11.55 -1.48 -4.28
CA ILE A 19 -12.57 -0.59 -3.74
C ILE A 19 -12.49 0.72 -4.50
N ARG A 20 -13.63 1.14 -5.07
CA ARG A 20 -13.75 2.38 -5.83
C ARG A 20 -14.56 3.40 -5.05
N TRP A 21 -14.03 4.61 -4.90
CA TRP A 21 -14.74 5.82 -4.46
C TRP A 21 -14.92 6.72 -5.69
N PRO A 22 -16.11 6.68 -6.32
CA PRO A 22 -16.33 7.42 -7.55
C PRO A 22 -16.52 8.91 -7.30
N CYS A 23 -15.92 9.75 -8.13
CA CYS A 23 -16.23 11.17 -8.24
C CYS A 23 -16.62 11.48 -9.70
N PRO A 24 -17.89 11.77 -10.02
CA PRO A 24 -18.34 11.91 -11.39
C PRO A 24 -17.70 13.06 -12.18
N HIS A 25 -17.17 14.05 -11.48
CA HIS A 25 -16.55 15.24 -12.08
C HIS A 25 -15.02 15.23 -11.97
N ALA A 26 -14.43 14.12 -11.53
CA ALA A 26 -12.99 14.01 -11.38
C ALA A 26 -12.26 14.16 -12.72
N THR A 27 -11.20 14.97 -12.73
CA THR A 27 -10.30 15.15 -13.89
C THR A 27 -9.12 14.17 -13.86
N ALA A 28 -8.91 13.48 -12.72
CA ALA A 28 -7.90 12.45 -12.52
C ALA A 28 -8.45 11.37 -11.61
N THR A 29 -7.82 10.19 -11.66
CA THR A 29 -8.10 9.09 -10.74
C THR A 29 -6.84 8.71 -9.97
N VAL A 30 -6.95 8.63 -8.65
CA VAL A 30 -5.92 8.00 -7.80
C VAL A 30 -6.09 6.49 -7.88
N VAL A 31 -5.04 5.78 -8.27
CA VAL A 31 -4.95 4.33 -8.11
C VAL A 31 -4.02 4.04 -6.95
N ALA A 32 -4.60 3.53 -5.87
CA ALA A 32 -3.96 3.39 -4.58
C ALA A 32 -3.55 1.93 -4.32
N ILE A 33 -2.32 1.72 -3.87
CA ILE A 33 -1.67 0.41 -3.75
C ILE A 33 -1.19 0.24 -2.31
N HIS A 34 -1.67 -0.80 -1.64
CA HIS A 34 -1.41 -1.08 -0.23
C HIS A 34 -0.06 -1.76 0.05
N GLY A 35 0.32 -1.85 1.33
CA GLY A 35 1.53 -2.52 1.80
C GLY A 35 1.43 -4.04 1.82
N ILE A 36 2.53 -4.73 2.15
CA ILE A 36 2.76 -6.17 1.97
C ILE A 36 1.73 -7.08 2.66
N THR A 37 1.20 -6.69 3.83
CA THR A 37 0.20 -7.47 4.60
C THR A 37 -1.10 -6.72 4.78
N ALA A 38 -1.35 -5.71 3.95
CA ALA A 38 -2.53 -4.85 4.01
C ALA A 38 -3.59 -5.23 2.96
N ASN A 39 -4.61 -4.41 2.82
CA ASN A 39 -5.68 -4.51 1.82
C ASN A 39 -6.15 -3.12 1.39
N ALA A 40 -7.02 -3.06 0.39
CA ALA A 40 -7.52 -1.82 -0.21
C ALA A 40 -8.20 -0.86 0.79
N TRP A 41 -8.81 -1.37 1.86
CA TRP A 41 -9.47 -0.54 2.86
C TRP A 41 -8.53 0.34 3.68
N SER A 42 -7.22 0.08 3.65
CA SER A 42 -6.22 0.97 4.27
C SER A 42 -6.26 2.39 3.70
N TRP A 43 -6.77 2.56 2.48
CA TRP A 43 -6.89 3.84 1.79
C TRP A 43 -8.22 4.58 2.04
N ALA A 44 -9.17 3.98 2.76
CA ALA A 44 -10.47 4.60 3.02
C ALA A 44 -10.39 5.97 3.74
N PRO A 45 -9.51 6.20 4.73
CA PRO A 45 -9.37 7.51 5.34
C PRO A 45 -8.91 8.59 4.36
N VAL A 46 -7.95 8.24 3.48
CA VAL A 46 -7.45 9.14 2.42
C VAL A 46 -8.54 9.43 1.39
N ALA A 47 -9.29 8.39 0.97
CA ALA A 47 -10.39 8.55 0.01
C ALA A 47 -11.43 9.56 0.49
N ARG A 48 -11.72 9.61 1.80
CA ARG A 48 -12.65 10.59 2.36
C ARG A 48 -12.14 12.03 2.31
N GLN A 49 -10.83 12.24 2.38
CA GLN A 49 -10.24 13.57 2.25
C GLN A 49 -10.25 14.09 0.81
N LEU A 50 -10.36 13.17 -0.17
CA LEU A 50 -10.39 13.46 -1.59
C LEU A 50 -11.81 13.60 -2.16
N ASP A 51 -12.84 13.45 -1.31
CA ASP A 51 -14.24 13.45 -1.71
C ASP A 51 -14.59 14.68 -2.54
N ASP A 52 -15.35 14.46 -3.60
CA ASP A 52 -15.79 15.48 -4.58
C ASP A 52 -14.68 16.13 -5.45
N VAL A 53 -13.42 15.71 -5.35
CA VAL A 53 -12.32 16.27 -6.15
C VAL A 53 -11.76 15.27 -7.14
N VAL A 54 -11.40 14.07 -6.67
CA VAL A 54 -10.83 13.00 -7.49
C VAL A 54 -11.49 11.66 -7.20
N SER A 55 -11.57 10.79 -8.19
CA SER A 55 -11.93 9.40 -7.94
C SER A 55 -10.73 8.66 -7.34
N LEU A 56 -11.00 7.68 -6.47
CA LEU A 56 -9.97 6.77 -5.95
C LEU A 56 -10.35 5.33 -6.23
N VAL A 57 -9.39 4.53 -6.70
CA VAL A 57 -9.48 3.07 -6.85
C VAL A 57 -8.34 2.45 -6.05
N ALA A 58 -8.65 1.83 -4.92
CA ALA A 58 -7.66 1.08 -4.14
C ALA A 58 -7.71 -0.38 -4.55
N VAL A 59 -6.61 -0.92 -5.05
CA VAL A 59 -6.52 -2.31 -5.50
C VAL A 59 -6.13 -3.24 -4.35
N ASP A 60 -6.73 -4.43 -4.32
CA ASP A 60 -6.23 -5.55 -3.52
C ASP A 60 -5.22 -6.32 -4.37
N LEU A 61 -3.94 -6.33 -3.98
CA LEU A 61 -2.91 -7.07 -4.70
C LEU A 61 -3.14 -8.59 -4.60
N ARG A 62 -2.62 -9.37 -5.55
CA ARG A 62 -2.72 -10.85 -5.53
C ARG A 62 -2.38 -11.43 -4.16
N GLY A 63 -3.19 -12.37 -3.69
CA GLY A 63 -3.03 -13.00 -2.38
C GLY A 63 -3.41 -12.12 -1.21
N ARG A 64 -4.16 -11.02 -1.40
CA ARG A 64 -4.63 -10.11 -0.34
C ARG A 64 -6.07 -9.67 -0.57
N GLY A 65 -6.76 -9.35 0.52
CA GLY A 65 -8.11 -8.80 0.48
C GLY A 65 -9.05 -9.61 -0.41
N THR A 66 -9.76 -8.95 -1.31
CA THR A 66 -10.68 -9.60 -2.24
C THR A 66 -9.99 -10.29 -3.42
N SER A 67 -8.64 -10.16 -3.54
CA SER A 67 -7.80 -10.91 -4.49
C SER A 67 -7.06 -12.08 -3.83
N CYS A 68 -7.52 -12.54 -2.66
CA CYS A 68 -6.85 -13.61 -1.92
C CYS A 68 -6.78 -14.94 -2.69
N ASP A 69 -7.71 -15.18 -3.59
CA ASP A 69 -7.79 -16.40 -4.42
C ASP A 69 -7.07 -16.24 -5.78
N ALA A 70 -6.51 -15.07 -6.06
CA ALA A 70 -5.76 -14.86 -7.29
C ALA A 70 -4.50 -15.75 -7.31
N PRO A 71 -4.28 -16.55 -8.36
CA PRO A 71 -3.21 -17.52 -8.42
C PRO A 71 -1.82 -16.86 -8.54
N PRO A 72 -0.73 -17.55 -8.22
CA PRO A 72 0.61 -17.11 -8.59
C PRO A 72 0.71 -16.96 -10.13
N PRO A 73 1.73 -16.22 -10.66
CA PRO A 73 2.89 -15.75 -9.92
C PRO A 73 2.58 -14.57 -9.01
N PHE A 74 3.30 -14.50 -7.88
CA PHE A 74 3.39 -13.31 -7.03
C PHE A 74 4.62 -12.49 -7.46
N GLY A 75 4.90 -11.40 -6.76
CA GLY A 75 6.07 -10.56 -7.00
C GLY A 75 5.71 -9.15 -7.41
N ILE A 76 6.65 -8.24 -7.16
CA ILE A 76 6.44 -6.79 -7.36
C ILE A 76 6.20 -6.46 -8.83
N ARG A 77 6.86 -7.18 -9.76
CA ARG A 77 6.62 -7.03 -11.21
C ARG A 77 5.23 -7.48 -11.62
N GLN A 78 4.76 -8.62 -11.09
CA GLN A 78 3.42 -9.11 -11.38
C GLN A 78 2.37 -8.14 -10.84
N HIS A 79 2.56 -7.65 -9.62
CA HIS A 79 1.67 -6.63 -9.06
C HIS A 79 1.65 -5.36 -9.91
N ALA A 80 2.79 -4.93 -10.45
CA ALA A 80 2.85 -3.77 -11.34
C ALA A 80 2.08 -4.01 -12.66
N ASP A 81 2.19 -5.19 -13.25
CA ASP A 81 1.47 -5.56 -14.47
C ASP A 81 -0.04 -5.69 -14.22
N ASP A 82 -0.45 -6.22 -13.05
CA ASP A 82 -1.86 -6.27 -12.63
C ASP A 82 -2.44 -4.86 -12.46
N VAL A 83 -1.73 -3.97 -11.76
CA VAL A 83 -2.16 -2.57 -11.57
C VAL A 83 -2.32 -1.85 -12.91
N ALA A 84 -1.37 -2.03 -13.83
CA ALA A 84 -1.46 -1.46 -15.17
C ALA A 84 -2.68 -2.01 -15.93
N SER A 85 -2.96 -3.31 -15.81
CA SER A 85 -4.12 -3.95 -16.42
C SER A 85 -5.42 -3.42 -15.84
N VAL A 86 -5.50 -3.23 -14.52
CA VAL A 86 -6.67 -2.60 -13.85
C VAL A 86 -6.91 -1.20 -14.39
N ILE A 87 -5.87 -0.36 -14.51
CA ILE A 87 -5.96 0.99 -15.07
C ILE A 87 -6.53 0.95 -16.48
N GLN A 88 -5.99 0.08 -17.34
CA GLN A 88 -6.41 -0.06 -18.74
C GLN A 88 -7.85 -0.57 -18.87
N ARG A 89 -8.22 -1.60 -18.11
CA ARG A 89 -9.56 -2.21 -18.14
C ARG A 89 -10.65 -1.27 -17.63
N LEU A 90 -10.31 -0.41 -16.66
CA LEU A 90 -11.24 0.60 -16.16
C LEU A 90 -11.28 1.85 -17.04
N GLY A 91 -10.47 1.94 -18.10
CA GLY A 91 -10.41 3.09 -18.99
C GLY A 91 -9.96 4.37 -18.28
N ILE A 92 -9.10 4.26 -17.27
CA ILE A 92 -8.59 5.41 -16.53
C ILE A 92 -7.55 6.11 -17.41
N GLY A 93 -7.80 7.37 -17.74
CA GLY A 93 -6.89 8.18 -18.56
C GLY A 93 -5.70 8.68 -17.74
N ARG A 94 -5.83 9.84 -17.09
CA ARG A 94 -4.79 10.39 -16.21
C ARG A 94 -4.85 9.70 -14.84
N VAL A 95 -3.72 9.16 -14.40
CA VAL A 95 -3.58 8.37 -13.17
C VAL A 95 -2.60 9.02 -12.21
N ILE A 96 -2.96 9.08 -10.94
CA ILE A 96 -2.02 9.29 -9.85
C ILE A 96 -1.83 7.95 -9.15
N LEU A 97 -0.65 7.34 -9.30
CA LEU A 97 -0.31 6.13 -8.59
C LEU A 97 0.13 6.49 -7.16
N ALA A 98 -0.63 6.04 -6.18
CA ALA A 98 -0.32 6.23 -4.77
C ALA A 98 0.06 4.88 -4.15
N GLY A 99 1.30 4.73 -3.71
CA GLY A 99 1.76 3.47 -3.12
C GLY A 99 2.18 3.62 -1.67
N HIS A 100 1.69 2.76 -0.78
CA HIS A 100 2.11 2.70 0.61
C HIS A 100 3.06 1.51 0.83
N SER A 101 4.19 1.73 1.50
CA SER A 101 5.12 0.64 1.85
C SER A 101 5.58 -0.13 0.60
N MET A 102 5.33 -1.45 0.54
CA MET A 102 5.54 -2.27 -0.67
C MET A 102 4.82 -1.69 -1.90
N GLY A 103 3.60 -1.16 -1.72
CA GLY A 103 2.85 -0.55 -2.82
C GLY A 103 3.56 0.61 -3.50
N ALA A 104 4.49 1.29 -2.82
CA ALA A 104 5.32 2.34 -3.41
C ALA A 104 6.31 1.78 -4.45
N TYR A 105 6.88 0.60 -4.22
CA TYR A 105 7.70 -0.09 -5.21
C TYR A 105 6.86 -0.59 -6.39
N VAL A 106 5.66 -1.10 -6.12
CA VAL A 106 4.72 -1.47 -7.18
C VAL A 106 4.37 -0.26 -8.05
N ALA A 107 4.08 0.91 -7.44
CA ALA A 107 3.78 2.14 -8.16
C ALA A 107 4.95 2.60 -9.06
N LEU A 108 6.20 2.57 -8.54
CA LEU A 108 7.40 2.89 -9.30
C LEU A 108 7.55 1.96 -10.52
N LEU A 109 7.45 0.64 -10.31
CA LEU A 109 7.58 -0.33 -11.39
C LEU A 109 6.42 -0.26 -12.38
N THR A 110 5.19 0.02 -11.93
CA THR A 110 4.06 0.23 -12.84
C THR A 110 4.35 1.35 -13.82
N ALA A 111 4.81 2.51 -13.32
CA ALA A 111 5.14 3.65 -14.17
C ALA A 111 6.32 3.38 -15.10
N GLU A 112 7.34 2.64 -14.63
CA GLU A 112 8.54 2.31 -15.42
C GLU A 112 8.24 1.28 -16.52
N ARG A 113 7.52 0.21 -16.20
CA ARG A 113 7.22 -0.91 -17.12
C ARG A 113 6.11 -0.57 -18.11
N HIS A 114 5.23 0.37 -17.76
CA HIS A 114 4.08 0.78 -18.57
C HIS A 114 4.11 2.27 -18.92
N PRO A 115 5.15 2.75 -19.63
CA PRO A 115 5.36 4.19 -19.89
C PRO A 115 4.27 4.83 -20.77
N ALA A 116 3.39 4.02 -21.36
CA ALA A 116 2.22 4.53 -22.08
C ALA A 116 1.09 5.02 -21.15
N LEU A 117 1.15 4.68 -19.85
CA LEU A 117 0.23 5.22 -18.86
C LEU A 117 0.68 6.64 -18.48
N ASP A 118 -0.25 7.60 -18.54
CA ASP A 118 0.00 8.97 -18.06
C ASP A 118 -0.08 9.01 -16.53
N THR A 119 1.07 8.84 -15.86
CA THR A 119 1.16 8.65 -14.42
C THR A 119 1.93 9.75 -13.71
N ASP A 120 1.39 10.23 -12.58
CA ASP A 120 2.12 10.91 -11.51
C ASP A 120 2.25 9.96 -10.31
N LEU A 121 3.29 10.15 -9.49
CA LEU A 121 3.58 9.25 -8.36
C LEU A 121 3.55 9.98 -7.03
N VAL A 122 2.86 9.37 -6.05
CA VAL A 122 2.90 9.74 -4.63
C VAL A 122 3.28 8.50 -3.83
N LEU A 123 4.45 8.52 -3.21
CA LEU A 123 4.97 7.42 -2.42
C LEU A 123 4.72 7.70 -0.93
N VAL A 124 4.11 6.75 -0.25
CA VAL A 124 3.79 6.89 1.17
C VAL A 124 4.59 5.84 1.95
N ASP A 125 5.54 6.32 2.70
CA ASP A 125 6.41 5.56 3.61
C ASP A 125 6.97 4.26 3.01
N GLY A 126 7.49 4.37 1.78
CA GLY A 126 8.05 3.24 1.02
C GLY A 126 8.70 3.65 -0.30
N GLY A 127 9.09 2.66 -1.11
CA GLY A 127 9.67 2.85 -2.45
C GLY A 127 11.18 3.09 -2.48
N VAL A 128 11.83 3.37 -1.35
CA VAL A 128 13.28 3.55 -1.26
C VAL A 128 13.97 2.28 -0.79
N ALA A 129 15.12 1.95 -1.37
CA ALA A 129 15.86 0.75 -0.98
C ALA A 129 16.25 0.75 0.50
N LEU A 130 15.72 -0.21 1.24
CA LEU A 130 16.10 -0.41 2.64
C LEU A 130 17.48 -1.07 2.73
N PRO A 131 18.31 -0.69 3.71
CA PRO A 131 19.60 -1.32 3.91
C PRO A 131 19.41 -2.80 4.33
N VAL A 132 20.06 -3.70 3.61
CA VAL A 132 20.11 -5.12 3.95
C VAL A 132 21.52 -5.42 4.48
N PRO A 133 21.66 -5.91 5.72
CA PRO A 133 22.97 -6.24 6.26
C PRO A 133 23.63 -7.36 5.46
N ALA A 134 24.91 -7.20 5.12
CA ALA A 134 25.65 -8.20 4.37
C ALA A 134 25.81 -9.51 5.18
N GLY A 135 25.67 -10.66 4.51
CA GLY A 135 25.92 -11.96 5.11
C GLY A 135 24.82 -12.51 6.01
N ILE A 136 23.66 -11.84 6.08
CA ILE A 136 22.48 -12.37 6.79
C ILE A 136 21.59 -13.10 5.78
N ASP A 137 21.03 -14.23 6.18
CA ASP A 137 20.05 -14.97 5.39
C ASP A 137 18.77 -14.12 5.24
N ILE A 138 18.23 -14.07 4.04
CA ILE A 138 17.04 -13.26 3.73
C ILE A 138 15.82 -13.74 4.52
N GLN A 139 15.68 -15.04 4.75
CA GLN A 139 14.59 -15.57 5.56
C GLN A 139 14.70 -15.10 7.01
N ASP A 140 15.91 -15.01 7.56
CA ASP A 140 16.13 -14.44 8.89
C ASP A 140 15.75 -12.94 8.95
N VAL A 141 16.02 -12.18 7.89
CA VAL A 141 15.60 -10.77 7.81
C VAL A 141 14.07 -10.67 7.77
N LEU A 142 13.42 -11.49 6.93
CA LEU A 142 11.96 -11.53 6.83
C LEU A 142 11.31 -11.93 8.15
N ASP A 143 11.82 -12.97 8.80
CA ASP A 143 11.27 -13.45 10.07
C ASP A 143 11.45 -12.43 11.21
N ARG A 144 12.51 -11.64 11.20
CA ARG A 144 12.71 -10.53 12.16
C ARG A 144 11.81 -9.33 11.86
N THR A 145 11.57 -9.02 10.60
CA THR A 145 10.82 -7.83 10.18
C THR A 145 9.32 -8.10 10.11
N LEU A 146 8.92 -9.24 9.55
CA LEU A 146 7.54 -9.63 9.28
C LEU A 146 7.04 -10.77 10.17
N GLY A 147 7.89 -11.32 11.07
CA GLY A 147 7.56 -12.49 11.88
C GLY A 147 6.23 -12.39 12.63
N PRO A 148 5.95 -11.31 13.36
CA PRO A 148 4.66 -11.13 14.03
C PRO A 148 3.47 -11.10 13.03
N ALA A 149 3.64 -10.50 11.86
CA ALA A 149 2.63 -10.51 10.81
C ALA A 149 2.43 -11.92 10.24
N ILE A 150 3.53 -12.64 9.93
CA ILE A 150 3.47 -14.03 9.43
C ILE A 150 2.82 -14.95 10.45
N GLU A 151 3.14 -14.80 11.74
CA GLU A 151 2.48 -15.57 12.79
C GLU A 151 0.97 -15.31 12.81
N ARG A 152 0.53 -14.06 12.67
CA ARG A 152 -0.87 -13.70 12.52
C ARG A 152 -1.54 -14.42 11.35
N LEU A 153 -0.86 -14.49 10.18
CA LEU A 153 -1.41 -15.14 8.98
C LEU A 153 -1.67 -16.64 9.16
N ARG A 154 -0.91 -17.31 10.03
CA ARG A 154 -1.03 -18.74 10.31
C ARG A 154 -2.13 -19.09 11.31
N ARG A 155 -2.67 -18.08 12.02
CA ARG A 155 -3.66 -18.30 13.08
C ARG A 155 -5.07 -18.39 12.52
N THR A 156 -5.87 -19.25 13.16
CA THR A 156 -7.33 -19.26 13.03
C THR A 156 -7.92 -18.53 14.24
N TRP A 157 -8.92 -17.72 13.98
CA TRP A 157 -9.59 -16.88 14.97
C TRP A 157 -11.03 -17.36 15.15
N PRO A 158 -11.53 -17.48 16.39
CA PRO A 158 -12.88 -17.98 16.64
C PRO A 158 -13.98 -16.99 16.22
N SER A 159 -13.64 -15.71 16.08
CA SER A 159 -14.58 -14.67 15.65
C SER A 159 -13.85 -13.43 15.13
N PRO A 160 -14.53 -12.57 14.36
CA PRO A 160 -14.01 -11.27 13.96
C PRO A 160 -13.63 -10.39 15.15
N MET A 161 -14.38 -10.46 16.24
CA MET A 161 -14.07 -9.70 17.47
C MET A 161 -12.78 -10.16 18.16
N ALA A 162 -12.48 -11.47 18.11
CA ALA A 162 -11.21 -11.98 18.63
C ALA A 162 -10.01 -11.49 17.78
N TYR A 163 -10.20 -11.40 16.45
CA TYR A 163 -9.19 -10.82 15.56
C TYR A 163 -9.00 -9.33 15.81
N ARG A 164 -10.08 -8.58 15.93
CA ARG A 164 -10.04 -7.15 16.26
C ARG A 164 -9.33 -6.89 17.59
N ALA A 165 -9.62 -7.69 18.62
CA ALA A 165 -8.98 -7.57 19.94
C ALA A 165 -7.46 -7.79 19.90
N MET A 166 -6.95 -8.61 18.97
CA MET A 166 -5.50 -8.74 18.76
C MET A 166 -4.91 -7.42 18.25
N TRP A 167 -5.58 -6.74 17.32
CA TRP A 167 -5.13 -5.46 16.78
C TRP A 167 -5.17 -4.32 17.81
N GLU A 168 -6.03 -4.38 18.81
CA GLU A 168 -6.05 -3.44 19.95
C GLU A 168 -4.74 -3.46 20.76
N GLN A 169 -4.02 -4.59 20.72
CA GLN A 169 -2.71 -4.74 21.37
C GLN A 169 -1.53 -4.36 20.45
N HIS A 170 -1.81 -4.03 19.18
CA HIS A 170 -0.73 -3.70 18.24
C HIS A 170 -0.19 -2.29 18.53
N PRO A 171 1.14 -2.11 18.71
CA PRO A 171 1.74 -0.82 19.07
C PRO A 171 1.37 0.32 18.12
N ALA A 172 1.23 0.02 16.83
CA ALA A 172 0.89 1.02 15.82
C ALA A 172 -0.51 1.64 16.02
N PHE A 173 -1.40 0.99 16.79
CA PHE A 173 -2.76 1.46 17.08
C PHE A 173 -2.96 1.74 18.57
N ALA A 174 -1.91 2.12 19.29
CA ALA A 174 -1.99 2.49 20.70
C ALA A 174 -2.98 3.65 20.98
N GLY A 175 -3.30 4.45 19.97
CA GLY A 175 -4.37 5.48 20.02
C GLY A 175 -5.81 4.93 19.99
N GLY A 176 -5.98 3.61 19.86
CA GLY A 176 -7.26 2.91 19.81
C GLY A 176 -7.71 2.56 18.38
N ILE A 177 -8.70 1.67 18.30
CA ILE A 177 -9.30 1.20 17.05
C ILE A 177 -10.43 2.14 16.66
N THR A 178 -10.19 3.01 15.69
CA THR A 178 -11.22 3.87 15.07
C THR A 178 -12.12 3.04 14.14
N PRO A 179 -13.29 3.55 13.71
CA PRO A 179 -14.12 2.86 12.71
C PRO A 179 -13.40 2.52 11.41
N ASP A 180 -12.42 3.32 11.01
CA ASP A 180 -11.61 3.07 9.80
C ASP A 180 -10.62 1.95 9.99
N ILE A 181 -9.92 1.96 11.13
CA ILE A 181 -9.01 0.87 11.49
C ILE A 181 -9.80 -0.43 11.63
N GLU A 182 -10.97 -0.40 12.27
CA GLU A 182 -11.83 -1.57 12.41
C GLU A 182 -12.24 -2.12 11.03
N ARG A 183 -12.69 -1.26 10.12
CA ARG A 183 -13.05 -1.67 8.76
C ARG A 183 -11.87 -2.27 8.00
N TYR A 184 -10.70 -1.64 8.06
CA TYR A 184 -9.46 -2.16 7.46
C TYR A 184 -9.10 -3.53 8.03
N VAL A 185 -9.13 -3.67 9.35
CA VAL A 185 -8.79 -4.91 10.06
C VAL A 185 -9.78 -6.03 9.73
N LEU A 186 -11.09 -5.76 9.79
CA LEU A 186 -12.10 -6.79 9.55
C LEU A 186 -12.22 -7.18 8.07
N ALA A 187 -11.85 -6.30 7.14
CA ALA A 187 -11.78 -6.62 5.71
C ALA A 187 -10.66 -7.61 5.36
N ASP A 188 -9.71 -7.84 6.27
CA ASP A 188 -8.69 -8.89 6.12
C ASP A 188 -9.21 -10.30 6.38
N LEU A 189 -10.40 -10.46 6.98
CA LEU A 189 -10.87 -11.77 7.39
C LEU A 189 -11.66 -12.50 6.31
N VAL A 190 -11.37 -13.80 6.19
CA VAL A 190 -12.17 -14.76 5.43
C VAL A 190 -12.55 -15.94 6.31
N GLU A 191 -13.71 -16.54 6.05
CA GLU A 191 -14.14 -17.75 6.74
C GLU A 191 -13.19 -18.91 6.43
N SER A 192 -12.91 -19.74 7.42
CA SER A 192 -12.00 -20.90 7.29
C SER A 192 -12.36 -21.98 8.30
N GLY A 193 -12.99 -23.06 7.85
CA GLY A 193 -13.51 -24.11 8.74
C GLY A 193 -14.49 -23.52 9.77
N ASP A 194 -14.25 -23.80 11.05
CA ASP A 194 -15.10 -23.32 12.15
C ASP A 194 -14.71 -21.92 12.67
N GLY A 195 -13.94 -21.16 11.90
CA GLY A 195 -13.45 -19.84 12.33
C GLY A 195 -13.09 -18.94 11.15
N PHE A 196 -12.14 -18.04 11.44
CA PHE A 196 -11.70 -17.01 10.49
C PHE A 196 -10.18 -17.03 10.39
N ARG A 197 -9.66 -16.70 9.22
CA ARG A 197 -8.22 -16.47 8.99
C ARG A 197 -8.01 -15.16 8.25
N SER A 198 -6.79 -14.66 8.25
CA SER A 198 -6.40 -13.56 7.35
C SER A 198 -6.57 -13.98 5.89
N SER A 199 -7.03 -13.07 5.06
CA SER A 199 -7.08 -13.24 3.59
C SER A 199 -5.70 -13.21 2.95
N VAL A 200 -4.69 -12.70 3.66
CA VAL A 200 -3.34 -12.52 3.15
C VAL A 200 -2.63 -13.88 3.03
N SER A 201 -2.09 -14.17 1.85
CA SER A 201 -1.27 -15.36 1.58
C SER A 201 0.14 -15.20 2.18
N GLU A 202 0.54 -16.14 3.06
CA GLU A 202 1.92 -16.16 3.56
C GLU A 202 2.93 -16.38 2.43
N GLU A 203 2.61 -17.22 1.44
CA GLU A 203 3.45 -17.48 0.28
C GLU A 203 3.73 -16.19 -0.49
N ALA A 204 2.68 -15.40 -0.79
CA ALA A 204 2.81 -14.12 -1.46
C ALA A 204 3.66 -13.13 -0.65
N VAL A 205 3.43 -13.05 0.68
CA VAL A 205 4.21 -12.16 1.57
C VAL A 205 5.70 -12.52 1.58
N ARG A 206 6.02 -13.81 1.65
CA ARG A 206 7.42 -14.26 1.65
C ARG A 206 8.10 -14.02 0.30
N PHE A 207 7.39 -14.28 -0.80
CA PHE A 207 7.91 -14.06 -2.14
C PHE A 207 8.18 -12.57 -2.38
N ASP A 208 7.18 -11.73 -2.18
CA ASP A 208 7.28 -10.29 -2.37
C ASP A 208 8.34 -9.65 -1.44
N GLY A 209 8.36 -10.07 -0.17
CA GLY A 209 9.33 -9.60 0.80
C GLY A 209 10.77 -9.96 0.42
N ALA A 210 11.00 -11.15 -0.13
CA ALA A 210 12.32 -11.55 -0.62
C ALA A 210 12.76 -10.68 -1.81
N GLU A 211 11.87 -10.43 -2.80
CA GLU A 211 12.18 -9.54 -3.93
C GLU A 211 12.54 -8.13 -3.46
N LEU A 212 11.80 -7.54 -2.52
CA LEU A 212 12.10 -6.21 -1.97
C LEU A 212 13.50 -6.11 -1.34
N LEU A 213 14.04 -7.22 -0.86
CA LEU A 213 15.35 -7.26 -0.19
C LEU A 213 16.49 -7.66 -1.13
N THR A 214 16.22 -8.39 -2.21
CA THR A 214 17.26 -9.02 -3.02
C THR A 214 17.29 -8.61 -4.48
N ASP A 215 16.18 -8.10 -5.02
CA ASP A 215 16.11 -7.78 -6.44
C ASP A 215 16.60 -6.36 -6.71
N ASP A 216 17.73 -6.25 -7.41
CA ASP A 216 18.39 -4.97 -7.68
C ASP A 216 17.56 -4.03 -8.59
N GLU A 217 16.74 -4.58 -9.51
CA GLU A 217 15.86 -3.76 -10.34
C GLU A 217 14.78 -3.10 -9.49
N ILE A 218 14.14 -3.87 -8.60
CA ILE A 218 13.12 -3.35 -7.69
C ILE A 218 13.72 -2.33 -6.74
N ARG A 219 14.84 -2.67 -6.11
CA ARG A 219 15.51 -1.84 -5.11
C ARG A 219 16.01 -0.51 -5.67
N SER A 220 16.46 -0.50 -6.93
CA SER A 220 16.97 0.72 -7.58
C SER A 220 15.92 1.51 -8.37
N ALA A 221 14.65 1.09 -8.36
CA ALA A 221 13.59 1.77 -9.11
C ALA A 221 13.43 3.25 -8.71
N PHE A 222 13.56 3.56 -7.42
CA PHE A 222 13.55 4.93 -6.94
C PHE A 222 14.72 5.78 -7.50
N ASP A 223 15.93 5.23 -7.51
CA ASP A 223 17.14 5.92 -7.98
C ASP A 223 17.12 6.15 -9.50
N ARG A 224 16.44 5.27 -10.26
CA ARG A 224 16.29 5.42 -11.71
C ARG A 224 15.25 6.46 -12.12
N ARG A 225 14.36 6.84 -11.21
CA ARG A 225 13.31 7.83 -11.52
C ARG A 225 13.91 9.21 -11.69
N GLN A 226 13.71 9.80 -12.87
CA GLN A 226 14.23 11.13 -13.22
C GLN A 226 13.23 12.25 -12.86
N GLU A 227 11.93 11.97 -12.98
CA GLU A 227 10.89 12.96 -12.71
C GLU A 227 10.73 13.15 -11.18
N PRO A 228 10.43 14.38 -10.77
CA PRO A 228 10.18 14.68 -9.35
C PRO A 228 9.05 13.83 -8.76
N LEU A 229 9.29 13.24 -7.60
CA LEU A 229 8.32 12.47 -6.82
C LEU A 229 7.78 13.30 -5.67
N ARG A 230 6.61 12.92 -5.17
CA ARG A 230 6.09 13.36 -3.88
C ARG A 230 6.20 12.20 -2.90
N ILE A 231 6.87 12.42 -1.79
CA ILE A 231 7.09 11.41 -0.76
C ILE A 231 6.50 11.91 0.55
N VAL A 232 5.57 11.13 1.10
CA VAL A 232 5.04 11.31 2.45
C VAL A 232 5.63 10.22 3.32
N ARG A 233 6.35 10.58 4.39
CA ARG A 233 6.95 9.61 5.31
C ARG A 233 6.39 9.77 6.72
N ALA A 234 6.33 8.66 7.45
CA ALA A 234 6.06 8.66 8.87
C ALA A 234 7.30 9.12 9.66
N GLU A 235 7.10 9.78 10.81
CA GLU A 235 8.20 10.13 11.71
C GLU A 235 8.72 8.93 12.51
N LEU A 236 7.85 7.94 12.74
CA LEU A 236 8.14 6.73 13.52
C LEU A 236 8.14 5.49 12.61
N GLY A 237 8.81 4.44 13.07
CA GLY A 237 8.86 3.16 12.35
C GLY A 237 7.64 2.26 12.55
N LEU A 238 7.77 1.00 12.16
CA LEU A 238 6.73 -0.04 12.16
C LEU A 238 6.04 -0.25 13.53
N LEU A 239 6.78 -0.11 14.62
CA LEU A 239 6.28 -0.33 15.98
C LEU A 239 6.01 0.98 16.73
N ALA A 240 5.73 2.06 16.02
CA ALA A 240 5.49 3.39 16.56
C ALA A 240 6.67 3.93 17.41
N THR A 241 7.89 3.53 17.05
CA THR A 241 9.14 3.97 17.69
C THR A 241 10.17 4.35 16.64
N PRO A 242 11.11 5.26 16.95
CA PRO A 242 12.26 5.53 16.07
C PRO A 242 13.15 4.28 15.88
N PRO A 243 13.87 4.18 14.76
CA PRO A 243 13.93 5.16 13.67
C PRO A 243 12.74 5.02 12.69
N PRO A 244 12.47 6.06 11.86
CA PRO A 244 11.51 5.94 10.75
C PRO A 244 11.95 4.87 9.74
N LEU A 245 11.00 4.36 8.96
CA LEU A 245 11.31 3.41 7.89
C LEU A 245 12.17 4.07 6.80
N ILE A 246 11.83 5.29 6.40
CA ILE A 246 12.63 6.10 5.47
C ILE A 246 13.49 7.08 6.29
N PRO A 247 14.82 6.90 6.31
CA PRO A 247 15.71 7.79 7.04
C PRO A 247 15.58 9.25 6.59
N VAL A 248 15.67 10.19 7.54
CA VAL A 248 15.52 11.63 7.25
C VAL A 248 16.59 12.18 6.30
N GLU A 249 17.74 11.54 6.25
CA GLU A 249 18.87 11.89 5.39
C GLU A 249 18.56 11.71 3.89
N PHE A 250 17.53 10.93 3.54
CA PHE A 250 17.09 10.77 2.14
C PHE A 250 16.58 12.08 1.54
N GLU A 251 15.97 12.96 2.32
CA GLU A 251 15.56 14.28 1.85
C GLU A 251 16.74 15.11 1.36
N ALA A 252 17.85 15.11 2.10
CA ALA A 252 19.07 15.79 1.70
C ALA A 252 19.77 15.10 0.52
N ARG A 253 19.67 13.78 0.42
CA ARG A 253 20.25 12.98 -0.68
C ARG A 253 19.50 13.13 -2.00
N TYR A 254 18.18 13.39 -1.93
CA TYR A 254 17.29 13.49 -3.11
C TYR A 254 16.47 14.79 -3.08
N PRO A 255 17.15 15.96 -3.16
CA PRO A 255 16.50 17.27 -3.04
C PRO A 255 15.59 17.63 -4.21
N GLN A 256 15.64 16.87 -5.30
CA GLN A 256 14.75 17.05 -6.47
C GLN A 256 13.31 16.59 -6.19
N HIS A 257 13.07 15.82 -5.14
CA HIS A 257 11.75 15.30 -4.76
C HIS A 257 11.10 16.18 -3.69
N ALA A 258 9.77 16.19 -3.64
CA ALA A 258 9.01 16.85 -2.61
C ALA A 258 8.80 15.90 -1.41
N TRP A 259 9.36 16.24 -0.27
CA TRP A 259 9.29 15.47 0.96
C TRP A 259 8.35 16.09 1.97
N THR A 260 7.52 15.28 2.60
CA THR A 260 6.64 15.68 3.70
C THR A 260 6.73 14.63 4.80
N THR A 261 7.01 15.05 6.03
CA THR A 261 7.02 14.16 7.20
C THR A 261 5.75 14.39 8.00
N VAL A 262 5.03 13.32 8.31
CA VAL A 262 3.85 13.36 9.19
C VAL A 262 4.33 13.21 10.63
N ALA A 263 4.28 14.29 11.38
CA ALA A 263 4.75 14.32 12.77
C ALA A 263 3.93 13.38 13.65
N GLY A 264 4.60 12.62 14.52
CA GLY A 264 3.99 11.68 15.45
C GLY A 264 3.40 10.42 14.81
N SER A 265 3.35 10.32 13.48
CA SER A 265 2.80 9.14 12.81
C SER A 265 3.81 8.00 12.73
N ASN A 266 3.30 6.79 12.68
CA ASN A 266 4.03 5.56 12.42
C ASN A 266 3.68 5.00 11.03
N HIS A 267 4.32 3.91 10.64
CA HIS A 267 4.15 3.27 9.33
C HIS A 267 2.70 2.90 8.98
N TYR A 268 1.84 2.64 9.94
CA TYR A 268 0.44 2.25 9.70
C TYR A 268 -0.50 3.46 9.70
N ASP A 269 -0.35 4.35 10.68
CA ASP A 269 -1.27 5.48 10.86
C ASP A 269 -0.94 6.69 9.97
N VAL A 270 0.14 6.64 9.19
CA VAL A 270 0.44 7.59 8.12
C VAL A 270 -0.70 7.69 7.08
N LEU A 271 -1.57 6.68 6.98
CA LEU A 271 -2.79 6.68 6.16
C LEU A 271 -4.07 7.03 6.96
N ILE A 272 -3.95 7.44 8.23
CA ILE A 272 -5.08 7.64 9.15
C ILE A 272 -4.99 9.03 9.78
N GLY A 273 -6.12 9.63 10.13
CA GLY A 273 -6.14 10.93 10.83
C GLY A 273 -5.37 12.01 10.06
N ASP A 274 -4.43 12.69 10.73
CA ASP A 274 -3.60 13.75 10.15
C ASP A 274 -2.72 13.23 9.01
N GLY A 275 -2.29 11.96 9.11
CA GLY A 275 -1.56 11.30 8.03
C GLY A 275 -2.39 11.20 6.76
N ALA A 276 -3.65 10.80 6.87
CA ALA A 276 -4.56 10.73 5.72
C ALA A 276 -4.77 12.09 5.07
N SER A 277 -4.88 13.16 5.85
CA SER A 277 -5.01 14.53 5.34
C SER A 277 -3.73 14.95 4.59
N THR A 278 -2.56 14.70 5.17
CA THR A 278 -1.26 15.02 4.53
C THR A 278 -1.05 14.25 3.21
N VAL A 279 -1.44 12.97 3.18
CA VAL A 279 -1.38 12.17 1.95
C VAL A 279 -2.35 12.72 0.91
N ALA A 280 -3.59 13.08 1.30
CA ALA A 280 -4.58 13.68 0.41
C ALA A 280 -4.08 15.00 -0.18
N ASP A 281 -3.48 15.88 0.62
CA ASP A 281 -2.90 17.15 0.15
C ASP A 281 -1.79 16.91 -0.90
N SER A 282 -0.95 15.88 -0.69
CA SER A 282 0.09 15.49 -1.64
C SER A 282 -0.49 14.97 -2.96
N LEU A 283 -1.61 14.21 -2.90
CA LEU A 283 -2.34 13.73 -4.06
C LEU A 283 -2.99 14.88 -4.83
N LEU A 284 -3.66 15.80 -4.14
CA LEU A 284 -4.26 16.99 -4.75
C LEU A 284 -3.23 17.91 -5.40
N ALA A 285 -2.05 18.04 -4.78
CA ALA A 285 -0.95 18.78 -5.36
C ALA A 285 -0.40 18.10 -6.64
N ALA A 286 -0.45 16.77 -6.75
CA ALA A 286 -0.12 16.06 -7.99
C ALA A 286 -1.17 16.28 -9.08
N VAL A 287 -2.47 16.36 -8.72
CA VAL A 287 -3.55 16.71 -9.68
C VAL A 287 -3.30 18.07 -10.30
N THR A 288 -2.94 19.08 -9.49
CA THR A 288 -2.82 20.47 -9.94
C THR A 288 -1.51 20.78 -10.65
N ALA A 289 -0.46 19.98 -10.46
CA ALA A 289 0.87 20.24 -11.03
C ALA A 289 0.93 20.17 -12.57
N ARG A 290 -0.06 19.56 -13.22
CA ARG A 290 -0.15 19.40 -14.69
C ARG A 290 -1.43 20.03 -15.29
N SER A 291 -2.14 20.84 -14.50
CA SER A 291 -3.39 21.52 -14.96
C SER A 291 -3.10 22.81 -15.70
#